data_42dc42b22c40c1f503ef76e4beaec82f
#
_entry.id   42dc42b22c40c1f503ef76e4beaec82f
#
_cell.length_a   1.000
_cell.length_b   1.000
_cell.length_c   1.000
_cell.angle_alpha   90.00
_cell.angle_beta   90.00
_cell.angle_gamma   90.00
#
_symmetry.space_group_name_H-M   'P 1'
#
loop_
_entity.id
_entity.type
_entity.pdbx_description
1 polymer ?
#
loop_
_entity_poly.entity_id
_entity_poly.type
_entity_poly.pdbx_seq_one_letter_code
_entity_poly.pdbx_strand_id
1 'polypeptide(L)'
;MYGQEMYVVPGEIVPIEGVRQEIPQSVEADVMPIHSKASTWQTTTSLEALQQDIHTCLECPLGFTRTSFVFGSGNPHADIMVIGEAPGADEDEQGLPFVGRAGQLLTKILEAIE
;
A
#
# COMPACT_ATOMS: atom_id res chain seq x y z
N MET A 1 -2.34 -3.16 -17.38
CA MET A 1 -2.66 -4.62 -17.35
C MET A 1 -1.40 -5.32 -16.87
N TYR A 2 -1.21 -5.46 -15.55
CA TYR A 2 -0.12 -6.22 -14.95
C TYR A 2 -0.74 -7.27 -14.04
N GLY A 3 -0.92 -8.47 -14.58
CA GLY A 3 -1.23 -9.65 -13.79
C GLY A 3 0.08 -10.23 -13.29
N GLN A 4 0.39 -10.11 -12.01
CA GLN A 4 1.39 -10.97 -11.39
C GLN A 4 0.67 -12.21 -10.86
N GLU A 5 0.80 -13.30 -11.59
CA GLU A 5 0.49 -14.62 -11.08
C GLU A 5 1.59 -15.01 -10.08
N MET A 6 1.22 -15.12 -8.83
CA MET A 6 2.11 -15.63 -7.79
C MET A 6 2.03 -17.15 -7.84
N TYR A 7 2.98 -17.79 -8.52
CA TYR A 7 3.15 -19.24 -8.48
C TYR A 7 4.00 -19.62 -7.25
N VAL A 8 3.41 -20.29 -6.31
CA VAL A 8 4.15 -21.02 -5.27
C VAL A 8 4.52 -22.38 -5.84
N VAL A 9 5.78 -22.57 -6.22
CA VAL A 9 6.31 -23.86 -6.62
C VAL A 9 6.91 -24.53 -5.38
N PRO A 10 6.43 -25.71 -4.96
CA PRO A 10 7.12 -26.48 -3.92
C PRO A 10 8.34 -27.15 -4.56
N GLY A 11 9.52 -26.75 -4.19
CA GLY A 11 10.77 -27.39 -4.60
C GLY A 11 11.86 -26.40 -4.97
N GLU A 12 12.98 -26.56 -4.30
CA GLU A 12 14.33 -26.10 -4.61
C GLU A 12 14.46 -24.72 -5.27
N ILE A 13 14.93 -23.75 -4.50
CA ILE A 13 15.37 -22.43 -5.01
C ILE A 13 16.61 -22.70 -5.89
N VAL A 14 16.41 -22.72 -7.20
CA VAL A 14 17.52 -22.70 -8.16
C VAL A 14 18.02 -21.25 -8.26
N PRO A 15 19.30 -20.98 -7.94
CA PRO A 15 19.86 -19.65 -8.15
C PRO A 15 19.84 -19.33 -9.64
N ILE A 16 19.20 -18.26 -10.04
CA ILE A 16 19.27 -17.73 -11.41
C ILE A 16 20.62 -17.04 -11.54
N GLU A 17 21.67 -17.80 -11.86
CA GLU A 17 22.93 -17.25 -12.31
C GLU A 17 22.74 -16.71 -13.74
N GLY A 18 22.86 -15.38 -13.92
CA GLY A 18 23.03 -14.80 -15.25
C GLY A 18 22.19 -13.60 -15.64
N VAL A 19 21.40 -13.00 -14.78
CA VAL A 19 20.77 -11.71 -15.10
C VAL A 19 21.28 -10.62 -14.16
N ARG A 20 22.58 -10.32 -14.26
CA ARG A 20 23.09 -8.99 -13.89
C ARG A 20 22.80 -8.06 -15.07
N GLN A 21 21.61 -7.55 -15.20
CA GLN A 21 21.41 -6.34 -15.98
C GLN A 21 22.07 -5.20 -15.18
N GLU A 22 23.17 -4.71 -15.73
CA GLU A 22 23.77 -3.46 -15.26
C GLU A 22 22.72 -2.39 -15.40
N ILE A 23 22.19 -1.92 -14.27
CA ILE A 23 21.33 -0.73 -14.22
C ILE A 23 22.21 0.42 -14.71
N PRO A 24 21.87 1.11 -15.82
CA PRO A 24 22.65 2.24 -16.28
C PRO A 24 22.73 3.28 -15.16
N GLN A 25 23.95 3.67 -14.78
CA GLN A 25 24.19 4.66 -13.72
C GLN A 25 23.79 6.10 -14.09
N SER A 26 22.99 6.29 -15.13
CA SER A 26 22.60 7.62 -15.66
C SER A 26 21.11 7.91 -15.54
N VAL A 27 20.38 7.31 -14.62
CA VAL A 27 19.12 7.84 -14.13
C VAL A 27 19.39 8.49 -12.76
N GLU A 28 20.13 9.58 -12.75
CA GLU A 28 19.82 10.64 -11.81
C GLU A 28 18.45 11.20 -12.22
N ALA A 29 17.43 10.36 -12.03
CA ALA A 29 16.08 10.84 -11.99
C ALA A 29 16.06 11.90 -10.90
N ASP A 30 15.55 13.10 -11.19
CA ASP A 30 15.11 14.07 -10.21
C ASP A 30 14.26 13.33 -9.17
N VAL A 31 14.93 12.76 -8.19
CA VAL A 31 14.28 12.29 -6.97
C VAL A 31 13.85 13.58 -6.32
N MET A 32 12.59 13.94 -6.53
CA MET A 32 11.97 15.04 -5.79
C MET A 32 12.38 14.85 -4.34
N PRO A 33 12.98 15.89 -3.71
CA PRO A 33 13.41 15.75 -2.33
C PRO A 33 12.21 15.30 -1.51
N ILE A 34 12.29 14.10 -0.95
CA ILE A 34 11.34 13.62 0.04
C ILE A 34 11.40 14.67 1.14
N HIS A 35 10.35 15.47 1.25
CA HIS A 35 10.33 16.66 2.08
C HIS A 35 10.64 16.25 3.52
N SER A 36 11.81 16.64 3.99
CA SER A 36 12.27 16.50 5.36
C SER A 36 11.61 17.52 6.30
N LYS A 37 10.37 17.86 6.05
CA LYS A 37 9.57 18.53 7.05
C LYS A 37 9.12 17.41 7.98
N ALA A 38 9.68 17.37 9.19
CA ALA A 38 9.20 16.48 10.25
C ALA A 38 7.67 16.65 10.32
N SER A 39 6.97 15.70 9.71
CA SER A 39 5.53 15.79 9.59
C SER A 39 4.97 15.54 10.98
N THR A 40 4.03 16.35 11.40
CA THR A 40 3.39 16.28 12.73
C THR A 40 2.85 14.89 13.05
N TRP A 41 2.52 14.11 12.01
CA TRP A 41 2.04 12.73 12.14
C TRP A 41 3.02 11.75 12.77
N GLN A 42 4.36 12.02 12.74
CA GLN A 42 5.38 11.16 13.37
C GLN A 42 5.32 11.19 14.90
N THR A 43 4.69 12.20 15.49
CA THR A 43 4.54 12.36 16.93
C THR A 43 3.12 12.08 17.42
N THR A 44 2.23 11.70 16.52
CA THR A 44 0.81 11.42 16.80
C THR A 44 0.69 10.13 17.63
N THR A 45 -0.14 10.16 18.66
CA THR A 45 -0.31 9.06 19.62
C THR A 45 -1.63 8.30 19.47
N SER A 46 -2.52 8.74 18.57
CA SER A 46 -3.77 8.05 18.31
C SER A 46 -4.06 7.98 16.79
N LEU A 47 -4.83 6.97 16.37
CA LEU A 47 -5.21 6.81 14.96
C LEU A 47 -6.14 7.92 14.49
N GLU A 48 -7.02 8.42 15.34
CA GLU A 48 -7.94 9.51 15.03
C GLU A 48 -7.17 10.81 14.76
N ALA A 49 -6.20 11.15 15.60
CA ALA A 49 -5.35 12.31 15.41
C ALA A 49 -4.49 12.16 14.16
N LEU A 50 -3.93 10.97 13.91
CA LEU A 50 -3.19 10.67 12.69
C LEU A 50 -4.06 10.88 11.45
N GLN A 51 -5.27 10.34 11.43
CA GLN A 51 -6.21 10.50 10.32
C GLN A 51 -6.51 11.98 10.02
N GLN A 52 -6.73 12.78 11.07
CA GLN A 52 -6.97 14.22 10.94
C GLN A 52 -5.75 14.96 10.39
N ASP A 53 -4.56 14.58 10.78
CA ASP A 53 -3.33 15.23 10.34
C ASP A 53 -3.02 14.94 8.85
N ILE A 54 -3.30 13.73 8.38
CA ILE A 54 -2.86 13.28 7.05
C ILE A 54 -3.97 13.22 5.99
N HIS A 55 -5.26 13.41 6.35
CA HIS A 55 -6.37 13.23 5.38
C HIS A 55 -6.29 14.17 4.17
N THR A 56 -5.65 15.32 4.30
CA THR A 56 -5.42 16.29 3.21
C THR A 56 -4.03 16.17 2.58
N CYS A 57 -3.27 15.11 2.86
CA CYS A 57 -1.92 14.92 2.35
C CYS A 57 -1.89 14.95 0.81
N LEU A 58 -0.97 15.75 0.25
CA LEU A 58 -0.71 15.93 -1.18
C LEU A 58 0.79 15.69 -1.51
N GLU A 59 1.51 14.94 -0.71
CA GLU A 59 2.95 14.73 -0.87
C GLU A 59 3.31 13.84 -2.07
N CYS A 60 2.33 13.18 -2.69
CA CYS A 60 2.54 12.40 -3.89
C CYS A 60 1.46 12.69 -4.94
N PRO A 61 1.68 12.35 -6.22
CA PRO A 61 0.71 12.59 -7.29
C PRO A 61 -0.68 11.99 -7.03
N LEU A 62 -0.78 10.88 -6.32
CA LEU A 62 -2.05 10.25 -5.99
C LEU A 62 -2.93 11.13 -5.10
N GLY A 63 -2.33 11.98 -4.27
CA GLY A 63 -3.08 12.93 -3.44
C GLY A 63 -3.94 13.92 -4.24
N PHE A 64 -3.53 14.23 -5.48
CA PHE A 64 -4.24 15.18 -6.35
C PHE A 64 -5.34 14.51 -7.18
N THR A 65 -5.29 13.20 -7.37
CA THR A 65 -6.21 12.47 -8.27
C THR A 65 -7.20 11.59 -7.54
N ARG A 66 -6.99 11.31 -6.26
CA ARG A 66 -7.92 10.50 -5.45
C ARG A 66 -9.26 11.19 -5.28
N THR A 67 -10.31 10.39 -5.23
CA THR A 67 -11.68 10.82 -4.92
C THR A 67 -11.88 10.86 -3.41
N SER A 68 -11.43 9.82 -2.71
CA SER A 68 -11.54 9.70 -1.26
C SER A 68 -10.20 9.38 -0.61
N PHE A 69 -10.05 9.78 0.63
CA PHE A 69 -8.92 9.37 1.45
C PHE A 69 -9.22 8.03 2.15
N VAL A 70 -8.50 7.00 1.78
CA VAL A 70 -8.62 5.66 2.38
C VAL A 70 -7.60 5.52 3.50
N PHE A 71 -8.03 5.72 4.74
CA PHE A 71 -7.16 5.65 5.92
C PHE A 71 -6.99 4.22 6.41
N GLY A 72 -8.11 3.56 6.68
CA GLY A 72 -8.14 2.23 7.25
C GLY A 72 -9.51 1.93 7.85
N SER A 73 -9.75 0.67 8.22
CA SER A 73 -10.96 0.26 8.92
C SER A 73 -10.68 -0.96 9.80
N GLY A 74 -11.50 -1.18 10.82
CA GLY A 74 -11.44 -2.33 11.71
C GLY A 74 -11.02 -1.97 13.14
N ASN A 75 -10.62 -3.00 13.89
CA ASN A 75 -10.24 -2.87 15.28
C ASN A 75 -8.78 -2.36 15.40
N PRO A 76 -8.53 -1.21 16.06
CA PRO A 76 -7.18 -0.70 16.25
C PRO A 76 -6.29 -1.58 17.14
N HIS A 77 -6.88 -2.52 17.87
CA HIS A 77 -6.19 -3.46 18.75
C HIS A 77 -6.24 -4.89 18.22
N ALA A 78 -6.41 -5.08 16.90
CA ALA A 78 -6.41 -6.41 16.30
C ALA A 78 -5.01 -7.04 16.35
N ASP A 79 -4.96 -8.36 16.49
CA ASP A 79 -3.71 -9.13 16.50
C ASP A 79 -3.07 -9.20 15.09
N ILE A 80 -3.88 -9.00 14.04
CA ILE A 80 -3.45 -9.04 12.64
C ILE A 80 -3.81 -7.71 11.98
N MET A 81 -2.84 -7.12 11.26
CA MET A 81 -3.03 -5.98 10.40
C MET A 81 -2.75 -6.36 8.95
N VAL A 82 -3.69 -6.05 8.05
CA VAL A 82 -3.53 -6.24 6.61
C VAL A 82 -3.21 -4.90 5.97
N ILE A 83 -2.09 -4.83 5.25
CA ILE A 83 -1.61 -3.61 4.61
C ILE A 83 -1.59 -3.83 3.10
N GLY A 84 -2.28 -2.97 2.34
CA GLY A 84 -2.22 -2.91 0.88
C GLY A 84 -1.23 -1.86 0.41
N GLU A 85 -0.83 -1.96 -0.85
CA GLU A 85 0.12 -1.02 -1.47
C GLU A 85 -0.53 0.34 -1.74
N ALA A 86 -1.73 0.34 -2.31
CA ALA A 86 -2.52 1.54 -2.60
C ALA A 86 -4.00 1.18 -2.74
N PRO A 87 -4.92 2.16 -2.57
CA PRO A 87 -6.34 1.98 -2.88
C PRO A 87 -6.56 1.68 -4.37
N GLY A 88 -7.45 0.73 -4.67
CA GLY A 88 -8.01 0.53 -6.00
C GLY A 88 -9.17 1.50 -6.27
N ALA A 89 -9.80 1.38 -7.44
CA ALA A 89 -10.90 2.26 -7.84
C ALA A 89 -12.11 2.17 -6.90
N ASP A 90 -12.47 0.97 -6.48
CA ASP A 90 -13.61 0.75 -5.58
C ASP A 90 -13.31 1.32 -4.17
N GLU A 91 -12.07 1.20 -3.70
CA GLU A 91 -11.62 1.77 -2.44
C GLU A 91 -11.60 3.30 -2.49
N ASP A 92 -11.12 3.88 -3.59
CA ASP A 92 -11.09 5.32 -3.79
C ASP A 92 -12.49 5.92 -3.88
N GLU A 93 -13.45 5.21 -4.49
CA GLU A 93 -14.84 5.63 -4.55
C GLU A 93 -15.52 5.59 -3.17
N GLN A 94 -15.28 4.51 -2.40
CA GLN A 94 -15.97 4.25 -1.14
C GLN A 94 -15.26 4.83 0.09
N GLY A 95 -13.98 5.18 -0.02
CA GLY A 95 -13.16 5.63 1.11
C GLY A 95 -12.82 4.55 2.12
N LEU A 96 -12.98 3.26 1.75
CA LEU A 96 -12.76 2.11 2.61
C LEU A 96 -11.72 1.16 2.00
N PRO A 97 -10.82 0.55 2.80
CA PRO A 97 -9.84 -0.41 2.30
C PRO A 97 -10.49 -1.76 1.99
N PHE A 98 -9.92 -2.48 1.01
CA PHE A 98 -10.25 -3.87 0.68
C PHE A 98 -11.73 -4.14 0.34
N VAL A 99 -12.41 -3.19 -0.31
CA VAL A 99 -13.81 -3.34 -0.76
C VAL A 99 -13.94 -3.86 -2.19
N GLY A 100 -12.90 -3.68 -3.02
CA GLY A 100 -12.85 -4.18 -4.37
C GLY A 100 -12.64 -5.69 -4.47
N ARG A 101 -12.44 -6.18 -5.70
CA ARG A 101 -12.34 -7.63 -6.01
C ARG A 101 -11.26 -8.35 -5.20
N ALA A 102 -10.09 -7.73 -5.03
CA ALA A 102 -9.00 -8.31 -4.25
C ALA A 102 -9.35 -8.40 -2.76
N GLY A 103 -9.98 -7.36 -2.22
CA GLY A 103 -10.46 -7.33 -0.83
C GLY A 103 -11.53 -8.37 -0.55
N GLN A 104 -12.48 -8.55 -1.49
CA GLN A 104 -13.51 -9.59 -1.39
C GLN A 104 -12.92 -11.00 -1.40
N LEU A 105 -11.86 -11.22 -2.17
CA LEU A 105 -11.13 -12.50 -2.13
C LEU A 105 -10.41 -12.69 -0.80
N LEU A 106 -9.74 -11.65 -0.30
CA LEU A 106 -9.09 -11.66 1.00
C LEU A 106 -10.08 -12.03 2.11
N THR A 107 -11.26 -11.40 2.14
CA THR A 107 -12.33 -11.72 3.10
C THR A 107 -12.70 -13.20 3.08
N LYS A 108 -12.91 -13.77 1.89
CA LYS A 108 -13.22 -15.19 1.74
C LYS A 108 -12.10 -16.12 2.22
N ILE A 109 -10.85 -15.72 2.05
CA ILE A 109 -9.71 -16.49 2.55
C ILE A 109 -9.68 -16.47 4.08
N LEU A 110 -9.90 -15.30 4.68
CA LEU A 110 -9.92 -15.15 6.14
C LEU A 110 -11.09 -15.93 6.76
N GLU A 111 -12.28 -15.85 6.18
CA GLU A 111 -13.44 -16.63 6.61
C GLU A 111 -13.23 -18.16 6.52
N ALA A 112 -12.37 -18.62 5.60
CA ALA A 112 -12.12 -20.05 5.42
C ALA A 112 -11.12 -20.63 6.42
N ILE A 113 -10.44 -19.80 7.20
CA ILE A 113 -9.43 -20.22 8.19
C ILE A 113 -9.88 -19.99 9.65
N GLU A 114 -11.09 -19.49 9.86
CA GLU A 114 -11.76 -19.50 11.17
C GLU A 114 -12.24 -20.92 11.51
#